data_5489937a06fd3f1fef3265ad189f90b8
#
_entry.id   5489937a06fd3f1fef3265ad189f90b8
#
_cell.length_a   1.000
_cell.length_b   1.000
_cell.length_c   1.000
_cell.angle_alpha   90.00
_cell.angle_beta   90.00
_cell.angle_gamma   90.00
#
_symmetry.space_group_name_H-M   'P 1'
#
loop_
_entity.id
_entity.type
_entity.pdbx_description
1 polymer ?
#
loop_
_entity_poly.entity_id
_entity_poly.type
_entity_poly.pdbx_seq_one_letter_code
_entity_poly.pdbx_strand_id
1 'polypeptide(L)'
;MKKTNRLLIILSIFISVSLLPLKSYALGNDNNKINQLADNEELKIEKFIEKQMEKSKIPGMSVVIVKGDKTIYQKGLGYSDIERQKPVTSKTLFELCSNSKAFTALGILNLQKHGLIKLDDPVTKYIPWLKMKYKGKVALVTIGELLYQTSGIPEKTIVKIPITNDDNALEETVKTLVNVELDSEPGKKFQYATIDYDVLGLIIEKVTGVRYEKYMEENIIKPMGLTNTYLYKNGAVNEYMAQGYKIGFLKPHLYDAPVYRGNKPAGYIISNAEDMAKWLRIQMGTLNDSKFSKDLIKDSHKPNRKVEYSDNNSFYASGWFVRGENDVVIYHPGENPNYSSFILYSPEKKIGVAVLSNIRSSYVSAVADGIYGIVQGKDYNRDIMDLMKLVDVIAILIICSSSLILLITLYFMLKTFRQIFRKERKYHKKGIKNILKISFSLIFIIGLSYCLYLIPNIFLGGASWEFVDIWGPRSIKIAVCFGDISIWLVYIYFLIKNFYKKVTNVC
;
A
#
# COMPACT_ATOMS: atom_id res chain seq x y z
N MET A 1 6.13 23.77 -47.75
CA MET A 1 5.19 22.68 -47.47
C MET A 1 5.79 21.29 -47.19
N LYS A 2 7.07 21.09 -46.91
CA LYS A 2 7.70 19.76 -46.67
C LYS A 2 8.21 19.54 -45.24
N LYS A 3 8.04 20.49 -44.31
CA LYS A 3 8.54 20.35 -42.92
C LYS A 3 7.45 20.07 -41.88
N THR A 4 6.18 20.31 -42.18
CA THR A 4 5.05 20.07 -41.29
C THR A 4 4.61 18.60 -41.22
N ASN A 5 4.86 17.84 -42.30
CA ASN A 5 4.47 16.39 -42.30
C ASN A 5 5.36 15.47 -41.47
N ARG A 6 6.60 15.88 -41.14
CA ARG A 6 7.46 15.04 -40.29
C ARG A 6 7.12 15.12 -38.80
N LEU A 7 6.55 16.24 -38.36
CA LEU A 7 6.12 16.40 -36.96
C LEU A 7 4.81 15.64 -36.68
N LEU A 8 3.93 15.57 -37.67
CA LEU A 8 2.67 14.82 -37.62
C LEU A 8 2.92 13.28 -37.66
N ILE A 9 3.95 12.84 -38.39
CA ILE A 9 4.34 11.41 -38.43
C ILE A 9 4.94 10.95 -37.09
N ILE A 10 5.73 11.78 -36.41
CA ILE A 10 6.25 11.47 -35.08
C ILE A 10 5.13 11.45 -34.04
N LEU A 11 4.14 12.33 -34.14
CA LEU A 11 2.98 12.36 -33.26
C LEU A 11 2.05 11.16 -33.51
N SER A 12 1.91 10.70 -34.77
CA SER A 12 1.09 9.52 -35.10
C SER A 12 1.74 8.21 -34.68
N ILE A 13 3.07 8.12 -34.64
CA ILE A 13 3.80 6.94 -34.13
C ILE A 13 3.64 6.80 -32.60
N PHE A 14 3.53 7.93 -31.87
CA PHE A 14 3.26 7.90 -30.43
C PHE A 14 1.82 7.51 -30.08
N ILE A 15 0.86 7.74 -30.97
CA ILE A 15 -0.57 7.37 -30.78
C ILE A 15 -0.83 5.91 -31.18
N SER A 16 -0.07 5.36 -32.13
CA SER A 16 -0.28 3.97 -32.62
C SER A 16 0.31 2.87 -31.72
N VAL A 17 1.11 3.20 -30.72
CA VAL A 17 1.64 2.22 -29.74
C VAL A 17 0.63 1.88 -28.63
N SER A 18 -0.50 2.62 -28.54
CA SER A 18 -1.54 2.42 -27.52
C SER A 18 -2.67 1.46 -27.90
N LEU A 19 -2.61 0.85 -29.10
CA LEU A 19 -3.64 -0.09 -29.58
C LEU A 19 -3.03 -1.50 -29.78
N LEU A 20 -2.62 -2.14 -28.68
CA LEU A 20 -2.40 -3.58 -28.69
C LEU A 20 -3.64 -4.29 -28.11
N PRO A 21 -4.06 -5.42 -28.70
CA PRO A 21 -5.31 -6.09 -28.32
C PRO A 21 -5.25 -6.60 -26.87
N LEU A 22 -6.35 -6.39 -26.17
CA LEU A 22 -6.62 -6.96 -24.85
C LEU A 22 -6.50 -8.49 -24.93
N LYS A 23 -5.50 -9.03 -24.26
CA LYS A 23 -5.39 -10.49 -24.08
C LYS A 23 -6.46 -10.91 -23.06
N SER A 24 -7.21 -11.95 -23.40
CA SER A 24 -8.12 -12.63 -22.48
C SER A 24 -7.36 -13.10 -21.24
N TYR A 25 -7.94 -12.85 -20.07
CA TYR A 25 -7.41 -13.37 -18.82
C TYR A 25 -7.50 -14.89 -18.79
N ALA A 26 -6.40 -15.56 -18.42
CA ALA A 26 -6.43 -17.00 -18.21
C ALA A 26 -7.21 -17.31 -16.93
N LEU A 27 -8.24 -18.15 -17.05
CA LEU A 27 -8.93 -18.74 -15.92
C LEU A 27 -8.15 -19.97 -15.47
N GLY A 28 -7.75 -19.99 -14.19
CA GLY A 28 -7.15 -21.19 -13.59
C GLY A 28 -8.21 -22.29 -13.47
N ASN A 29 -7.94 -23.47 -14.03
CA ASN A 29 -8.82 -24.65 -13.89
C ASN A 29 -8.62 -25.28 -12.51
N ASP A 30 -9.37 -24.81 -11.50
CA ASP A 30 -9.46 -25.47 -10.20
C ASP A 30 -10.63 -26.48 -10.21
N ASN A 31 -10.31 -27.75 -10.45
CA ASN A 31 -11.28 -28.86 -10.54
C ASN A 31 -11.78 -29.37 -9.16
N ASN A 32 -11.75 -28.55 -8.11
CA ASN A 32 -12.34 -28.93 -6.83
C ASN A 32 -13.85 -28.63 -6.86
N LYS A 33 -14.70 -29.68 -6.71
CA LYS A 33 -16.14 -29.55 -6.54
C LYS A 33 -16.47 -28.76 -5.26
N ILE A 34 -16.55 -27.46 -5.39
CA ILE A 34 -17.08 -26.54 -4.36
C ILE A 34 -18.61 -26.52 -4.53
N ASN A 35 -19.37 -26.43 -3.44
CA ASN A 35 -20.83 -26.25 -3.51
C ASN A 35 -21.12 -24.94 -4.24
N GLN A 36 -21.53 -25.03 -5.51
CA GLN A 36 -21.59 -23.93 -6.46
C GLN A 36 -22.68 -22.94 -6.15
N LEU A 37 -22.39 -21.66 -6.41
CA LEU A 37 -23.40 -20.65 -6.71
C LEU A 37 -24.27 -21.12 -7.89
N ALA A 38 -25.50 -20.60 -8.02
CA ALA A 38 -26.23 -20.77 -9.27
C ALA A 38 -25.38 -20.22 -10.43
N ASP A 39 -25.31 -20.92 -11.57
CA ASP A 39 -24.45 -20.58 -12.71
C ASP A 39 -24.53 -19.09 -13.11
N ASN A 40 -25.73 -18.50 -13.04
CA ASN A 40 -25.94 -17.07 -13.31
C ASN A 40 -25.30 -16.14 -12.29
N GLU A 41 -25.22 -16.53 -11.01
CA GLU A 41 -24.64 -15.71 -9.93
C GLU A 41 -23.12 -15.78 -9.98
N GLU A 42 -22.56 -16.94 -10.27
CA GLU A 42 -21.12 -17.11 -10.47
C GLU A 42 -20.65 -16.28 -11.66
N LEU A 43 -21.34 -16.35 -12.78
CA LEU A 43 -21.02 -15.56 -13.99
C LEU A 43 -21.12 -14.04 -13.73
N LYS A 44 -22.12 -13.60 -12.91
CA LYS A 44 -22.27 -12.19 -12.52
C LYS A 44 -21.08 -11.73 -11.68
N ILE A 45 -20.61 -12.54 -10.74
CA ILE A 45 -19.46 -12.26 -9.89
C ILE A 45 -18.18 -12.18 -10.74
N GLU A 46 -17.96 -13.16 -11.62
CA GLU A 46 -16.77 -13.19 -12.47
C GLU A 46 -16.66 -11.97 -13.39
N LYS A 47 -17.74 -11.65 -14.12
CA LYS A 47 -17.80 -10.44 -14.96
C LYS A 47 -17.56 -9.16 -14.14
N PHE A 48 -18.07 -9.11 -12.93
CA PHE A 48 -17.82 -7.98 -12.03
C PHE A 48 -16.33 -7.87 -11.65
N ILE A 49 -15.69 -8.98 -11.23
CA ILE A 49 -14.29 -9.01 -10.86
C ILE A 49 -13.40 -8.65 -12.05
N GLU A 50 -13.61 -9.27 -13.21
CA GLU A 50 -12.86 -8.99 -14.44
C GLU A 50 -12.91 -7.50 -14.81
N LYS A 51 -14.09 -6.90 -14.77
CA LYS A 51 -14.28 -5.47 -15.01
C LYS A 51 -13.48 -4.60 -14.03
N GLN A 52 -13.43 -4.97 -12.73
CA GLN A 52 -12.66 -4.23 -11.74
C GLN A 52 -11.14 -4.43 -11.95
N MET A 53 -10.69 -5.64 -12.25
CA MET A 53 -9.29 -5.93 -12.57
C MET A 53 -8.81 -5.17 -13.80
N GLU A 54 -9.62 -5.10 -14.85
CA GLU A 54 -9.30 -4.31 -16.05
C GLU A 54 -9.18 -2.82 -15.74
N LYS A 55 -10.12 -2.27 -15.00
CA LYS A 55 -10.10 -0.85 -14.57
C LYS A 55 -8.88 -0.53 -13.72
N SER A 56 -8.53 -1.41 -12.79
CA SER A 56 -7.44 -1.19 -11.82
C SER A 56 -6.07 -1.58 -12.33
N LYS A 57 -5.99 -2.37 -13.41
CA LYS A 57 -4.76 -3.01 -13.92
C LYS A 57 -4.14 -4.00 -12.92
N ILE A 58 -4.98 -4.62 -12.10
CA ILE A 58 -4.55 -5.69 -11.19
C ILE A 58 -4.15 -6.91 -12.03
N PRO A 59 -2.91 -7.41 -11.89
CA PRO A 59 -2.45 -8.54 -12.70
C PRO A 59 -3.00 -9.88 -12.23
N GLY A 60 -3.09 -10.08 -10.93
CA GLY A 60 -3.54 -11.32 -10.32
C GLY A 60 -4.35 -11.09 -9.05
N MET A 61 -5.42 -11.86 -8.89
CA MET A 61 -6.33 -11.77 -7.76
C MET A 61 -6.78 -13.17 -7.34
N SER A 62 -6.88 -13.41 -6.05
CA SER A 62 -7.51 -14.60 -5.48
C SER A 62 -8.73 -14.17 -4.68
N VAL A 63 -9.86 -14.83 -4.92
CA VAL A 63 -11.15 -14.50 -4.31
C VAL A 63 -11.76 -15.74 -3.69
N VAL A 64 -12.25 -15.59 -2.46
CA VAL A 64 -13.03 -16.62 -1.77
C VAL A 64 -14.29 -16.03 -1.19
N ILE A 65 -15.39 -16.80 -1.29
CA ILE A 65 -16.69 -16.46 -0.71
C ILE A 65 -17.18 -17.65 0.13
N VAL A 66 -17.52 -17.34 1.36
CA VAL A 66 -18.06 -18.31 2.31
C VAL A 66 -19.50 -17.91 2.66
N LYS A 67 -20.41 -18.88 2.70
CA LYS A 67 -21.81 -18.70 3.18
C LYS A 67 -22.16 -19.86 4.11
N GLY A 68 -22.45 -19.54 5.37
CA GLY A 68 -22.60 -20.54 6.41
C GLY A 68 -21.28 -21.29 6.68
N ASP A 69 -21.34 -22.59 6.63
CA ASP A 69 -20.19 -23.51 6.78
C ASP A 69 -19.51 -23.89 5.44
N LYS A 70 -20.00 -23.35 4.33
CA LYS A 70 -19.59 -23.74 2.99
C LYS A 70 -18.80 -22.66 2.29
N THR A 71 -17.73 -23.05 1.59
CA THR A 71 -17.09 -22.22 0.58
C THR A 71 -17.91 -22.34 -0.70
N ILE A 72 -18.55 -21.25 -1.14
CA ILE A 72 -19.45 -21.24 -2.30
C ILE A 72 -18.74 -20.74 -3.57
N TYR A 73 -17.59 -20.07 -3.41
CA TYR A 73 -16.75 -19.64 -4.51
C TYR A 73 -15.29 -19.54 -4.05
N GLN A 74 -14.36 -20.04 -4.86
CA GLN A 74 -12.93 -19.97 -4.59
C GLN A 74 -12.17 -20.08 -5.90
N LYS A 75 -11.69 -18.93 -6.41
CA LYS A 75 -10.97 -18.89 -7.69
C LYS A 75 -9.80 -17.92 -7.67
N GLY A 76 -8.79 -18.28 -8.47
CA GLY A 76 -7.74 -17.37 -8.91
C GLY A 76 -8.09 -16.78 -10.28
N LEU A 77 -7.82 -15.48 -10.45
CA LEU A 77 -8.05 -14.75 -11.70
C LEU A 77 -6.77 -14.00 -12.10
N GLY A 78 -6.45 -14.01 -13.40
CA GLY A 78 -5.25 -13.38 -13.91
C GLY A 78 -3.97 -14.16 -13.58
N TYR A 79 -2.86 -13.45 -13.41
CA TYR A 79 -1.51 -14.03 -13.34
C TYR A 79 -0.84 -13.79 -11.99
N SER A 80 -0.30 -14.85 -11.42
CA SER A 80 0.64 -14.79 -10.29
C SER A 80 2.03 -14.34 -10.75
N ASP A 81 2.37 -14.57 -12.01
CA ASP A 81 3.57 -14.11 -12.68
C ASP A 81 3.22 -13.79 -14.14
N ILE A 82 3.25 -12.50 -14.52
CA ILE A 82 2.92 -12.03 -15.86
C ILE A 82 3.95 -12.53 -16.87
N GLU A 83 5.24 -12.47 -16.51
CA GLU A 83 6.33 -12.78 -17.45
C GLU A 83 6.33 -14.27 -17.83
N ARG A 84 6.07 -15.13 -16.84
CA ARG A 84 5.97 -16.59 -17.03
C ARG A 84 4.56 -17.05 -17.40
N GLN A 85 3.61 -16.14 -17.50
CA GLN A 85 2.19 -16.46 -17.73
C GLN A 85 1.63 -17.50 -16.74
N LYS A 86 2.14 -17.50 -15.49
CA LYS A 86 1.70 -18.39 -14.43
C LYS A 86 0.36 -17.90 -13.88
N PRO A 87 -0.74 -18.68 -13.98
CA PRO A 87 -2.04 -18.24 -13.51
C PRO A 87 -2.07 -18.15 -11.97
N VAL A 88 -2.98 -17.36 -11.43
CA VAL A 88 -3.38 -17.44 -10.02
C VAL A 88 -4.27 -18.66 -9.84
N THR A 89 -4.06 -19.39 -8.74
CA THR A 89 -4.87 -20.53 -8.32
C THR A 89 -5.32 -20.35 -6.87
N SER A 90 -6.17 -21.23 -6.34
CA SER A 90 -6.55 -21.26 -4.92
C SER A 90 -5.36 -21.44 -3.97
N LYS A 91 -4.28 -22.04 -4.46
CA LYS A 91 -3.02 -22.30 -3.72
C LYS A 91 -2.02 -21.15 -3.79
N THR A 92 -2.23 -20.20 -4.69
CA THR A 92 -1.33 -19.05 -4.83
C THR A 92 -1.29 -18.25 -3.54
N LEU A 93 -0.09 -17.99 -3.06
CA LEU A 93 0.19 -17.28 -1.81
C LEU A 93 0.32 -15.77 -2.05
N PHE A 94 -0.23 -14.99 -1.12
CA PHE A 94 -0.17 -13.53 -1.10
C PHE A 94 0.17 -13.04 0.30
N GLU A 95 0.76 -11.85 0.42
CA GLU A 95 0.84 -11.16 1.69
C GLU A 95 -0.56 -10.66 2.10
N LEU A 96 -0.97 -10.95 3.35
CA LEU A 96 -2.24 -10.50 3.90
C LEU A 96 -2.24 -9.01 4.25
N CYS A 97 -1.08 -8.38 4.16
CA CYS A 97 -0.90 -6.99 4.55
C CYS A 97 -1.48 -6.73 5.96
N SER A 98 -2.17 -5.62 6.18
CA SER A 98 -2.70 -5.27 7.50
C SER A 98 -3.76 -6.22 8.06
N ASN A 99 -4.27 -7.19 7.27
CA ASN A 99 -5.07 -8.28 7.82
C ASN A 99 -4.25 -9.19 8.77
N SER A 100 -2.92 -9.10 8.76
CA SER A 100 -2.02 -9.71 9.75
C SER A 100 -2.32 -9.27 11.18
N LYS A 101 -2.83 -8.05 11.36
CA LYS A 101 -3.16 -7.51 12.69
C LYS A 101 -4.18 -8.36 13.44
N ALA A 102 -5.16 -8.92 12.73
CA ALA A 102 -6.16 -9.78 13.36
C ALA A 102 -5.54 -11.04 13.97
N PHE A 103 -4.49 -11.60 13.34
CA PHE A 103 -3.75 -12.73 13.90
C PHE A 103 -2.95 -12.31 15.14
N THR A 104 -2.21 -11.21 15.09
CA THR A 104 -1.44 -10.68 16.22
C THR A 104 -2.35 -10.37 17.42
N ALA A 105 -3.52 -9.78 17.15
CA ALA A 105 -4.54 -9.53 18.17
C ALA A 105 -4.96 -10.82 18.91
N LEU A 106 -5.18 -11.90 18.17
CA LEU A 106 -5.49 -13.21 18.78
C LEU A 106 -4.32 -13.74 19.62
N GLY A 107 -3.07 -13.47 19.24
CA GLY A 107 -1.90 -13.76 20.06
C GLY A 107 -1.93 -13.04 21.41
N ILE A 108 -2.24 -11.74 21.40
CA ILE A 108 -2.39 -10.92 22.63
C ILE A 108 -3.55 -11.40 23.49
N LEU A 109 -4.71 -11.63 22.90
CA LEU A 109 -5.89 -12.11 23.62
C LEU A 109 -5.66 -13.53 24.18
N ASN A 110 -4.86 -14.36 23.52
CA ASN A 110 -4.46 -15.67 24.04
C ASN A 110 -3.57 -15.53 25.28
N LEU A 111 -2.61 -14.61 25.29
CA LEU A 111 -1.81 -14.32 26.49
C LEU A 111 -2.68 -13.80 27.64
N GLN A 112 -3.64 -12.92 27.35
CA GLN A 112 -4.59 -12.43 28.36
C GLN A 112 -5.43 -13.57 28.93
N LYS A 113 -5.94 -14.46 28.09
CA LYS A 113 -6.74 -15.63 28.53
C LYS A 113 -5.97 -16.53 29.48
N HIS A 114 -4.65 -16.66 29.30
CA HIS A 114 -3.77 -17.43 30.17
C HIS A 114 -3.27 -16.64 31.38
N GLY A 115 -3.73 -15.41 31.59
CA GLY A 115 -3.37 -14.56 32.75
C GLY A 115 -1.93 -14.03 32.72
N LEU A 116 -1.25 -14.10 31.57
CA LEU A 116 0.14 -13.65 31.41
C LEU A 116 0.23 -12.13 31.24
N ILE A 117 -0.83 -11.50 30.74
CA ILE A 117 -0.97 -10.05 30.58
C ILE A 117 -2.38 -9.60 30.95
N LYS A 118 -2.53 -8.29 31.18
CA LYS A 118 -3.84 -7.60 31.21
C LYS A 118 -3.84 -6.49 30.17
N LEU A 119 -4.98 -6.23 29.50
CA LEU A 119 -5.05 -5.16 28.51
C LEU A 119 -4.80 -3.78 29.11
N ASP A 120 -5.10 -3.59 30.39
CA ASP A 120 -4.83 -2.34 31.12
C ASP A 120 -3.38 -2.22 31.62
N ASP A 121 -2.55 -3.26 31.43
CA ASP A 121 -1.13 -3.17 31.79
C ASP A 121 -0.43 -2.13 30.91
N PRO A 122 0.40 -1.22 31.50
CA PRO A 122 1.20 -0.31 30.72
C PRO A 122 2.29 -1.08 29.93
N VAL A 123 2.54 -0.65 28.72
CA VAL A 123 3.56 -1.26 27.82
C VAL A 123 4.93 -1.31 28.50
N THR A 124 5.25 -0.29 29.30
CA THR A 124 6.52 -0.18 30.03
C THR A 124 6.74 -1.29 31.08
N LYS A 125 5.69 -2.01 31.47
CA LYS A 125 5.82 -3.22 32.33
C LYS A 125 6.60 -4.32 31.63
N TYR A 126 6.44 -4.47 30.32
CA TYR A 126 7.05 -5.52 29.51
C TYR A 126 8.24 -5.00 28.69
N ILE A 127 8.22 -3.72 28.32
CA ILE A 127 9.25 -3.01 27.57
C ILE A 127 9.66 -1.75 28.31
N PRO A 128 10.45 -1.86 29.42
CA PRO A 128 10.72 -0.75 30.35
C PRO A 128 11.40 0.47 29.70
N TRP A 129 12.14 0.27 28.63
CA TRP A 129 12.83 1.32 27.90
C TRP A 129 11.95 2.07 26.91
N LEU A 130 10.75 1.56 26.56
CA LEU A 130 9.83 2.20 25.64
C LEU A 130 9.07 3.34 26.34
N LYS A 131 9.67 4.51 26.35
CA LYS A 131 9.07 5.73 26.92
C LYS A 131 8.71 6.67 25.78
N MET A 132 7.42 6.85 25.55
CA MET A 132 6.82 7.84 24.65
C MET A 132 6.39 9.07 25.44
N LYS A 133 6.11 10.19 24.76
CA LYS A 133 5.76 11.46 25.42
C LYS A 133 4.41 11.98 24.90
N TYR A 134 3.69 12.64 25.77
CA TYR A 134 2.54 13.47 25.42
C TYR A 134 2.66 14.80 26.11
N LYS A 135 2.64 15.91 25.35
CA LYS A 135 2.89 17.27 25.85
C LYS A 135 4.19 17.36 26.68
N GLY A 136 5.26 16.73 26.16
CA GLY A 136 6.59 16.72 26.76
C GLY A 136 6.76 15.83 27.99
N LYS A 137 5.71 15.20 28.51
CA LYS A 137 5.75 14.30 29.67
C LYS A 137 5.66 12.83 29.21
N VAL A 138 6.29 11.92 29.99
CA VAL A 138 6.17 10.49 29.71
C VAL A 138 4.71 10.07 29.76
N ALA A 139 4.22 9.49 28.69
CA ALA A 139 2.87 8.96 28.58
C ALA A 139 2.84 7.47 28.96
N LEU A 140 1.80 7.05 29.67
CA LEU A 140 1.52 5.63 29.94
C LEU A 140 0.55 5.14 28.86
N VAL A 141 1.06 4.32 27.95
CA VAL A 141 0.27 3.64 26.93
C VAL A 141 0.04 2.20 27.40
N THR A 142 -1.19 1.73 27.35
CA THR A 142 -1.59 0.36 27.71
C THR A 142 -1.60 -0.58 26.50
N ILE A 143 -1.59 -1.88 26.75
CA ILE A 143 -1.73 -2.91 25.70
C ILE A 143 -3.07 -2.75 24.95
N GLY A 144 -4.16 -2.46 25.67
CA GLY A 144 -5.47 -2.23 25.09
C GLY A 144 -5.51 -1.02 24.16
N GLU A 145 -4.83 0.07 24.51
CA GLU A 145 -4.76 1.26 23.66
C GLU A 145 -4.02 0.99 22.34
N LEU A 146 -2.98 0.15 22.34
CA LEU A 146 -2.34 -0.33 21.13
C LEU A 146 -3.30 -1.22 20.30
N LEU A 147 -3.94 -2.18 20.98
CA LEU A 147 -4.83 -3.15 20.35
C LEU A 147 -6.01 -2.48 19.63
N TYR A 148 -6.54 -1.40 20.23
CA TYR A 148 -7.69 -0.66 19.69
C TYR A 148 -7.30 0.59 18.88
N GLN A 149 -6.01 0.78 18.55
CA GLN A 149 -5.53 1.92 17.75
C GLN A 149 -5.89 3.27 18.41
N THR A 150 -5.75 3.36 19.71
CA THR A 150 -6.01 4.57 20.51
C THR A 150 -4.78 5.00 21.33
N SER A 151 -3.60 4.49 20.97
CA SER A 151 -2.32 4.79 21.63
C SER A 151 -1.89 6.27 21.53
N GLY A 152 -2.37 6.96 20.48
CA GLY A 152 -1.92 8.30 20.10
C GLY A 152 -0.58 8.31 19.35
N ILE A 153 0.00 7.15 19.03
CA ILE A 153 1.22 7.06 18.21
C ILE A 153 0.94 7.63 16.82
N PRO A 154 1.77 8.58 16.32
CA PRO A 154 1.56 9.18 15.00
C PRO A 154 1.57 8.16 13.87
N GLU A 155 0.61 8.23 12.93
CA GLU A 155 0.55 7.40 11.73
C GLU A 155 1.86 7.47 10.93
N LYS A 156 2.47 8.64 10.86
CA LYS A 156 3.75 8.89 10.17
C LYS A 156 4.93 8.08 10.70
N THR A 157 4.81 7.40 11.84
CA THR A 157 5.88 6.52 12.35
C THR A 157 6.21 5.36 11.42
N ILE A 158 5.31 5.01 10.50
CA ILE A 158 5.55 4.00 9.45
C ILE A 158 6.81 4.31 8.61
N VAL A 159 7.15 5.58 8.40
CA VAL A 159 8.34 5.97 7.62
C VAL A 159 9.67 5.66 8.32
N LYS A 160 9.61 5.36 9.62
CA LYS A 160 10.78 5.05 10.45
C LYS A 160 11.03 3.54 10.59
N ILE A 161 10.15 2.68 10.09
CA ILE A 161 10.30 1.23 10.20
C ILE A 161 11.53 0.79 9.39
N PRO A 162 12.52 0.12 10.01
CA PRO A 162 13.74 -0.27 9.34
C PRO A 162 13.52 -1.31 8.24
N ILE A 163 14.23 -1.14 7.13
CA ILE A 163 14.36 -2.16 6.09
C ILE A 163 15.45 -3.12 6.55
N THR A 164 15.07 -4.25 7.13
CA THR A 164 16.02 -5.28 7.59
C THR A 164 15.34 -6.64 7.70
N ASN A 165 16.14 -7.69 7.59
CA ASN A 165 15.72 -9.08 7.84
C ASN A 165 16.41 -9.68 9.08
N ASP A 166 17.04 -8.87 9.90
CA ASP A 166 17.78 -9.31 11.06
C ASP A 166 16.88 -9.90 12.15
N ASP A 167 17.46 -10.69 13.00
CA ASP A 167 16.76 -11.37 14.07
C ASP A 167 16.18 -10.43 15.14
N ASN A 168 16.81 -9.27 15.35
CA ASN A 168 16.36 -8.23 16.28
C ASN A 168 15.47 -7.15 15.61
N ALA A 169 15.06 -7.34 14.35
CA ALA A 169 14.31 -6.37 13.55
C ALA A 169 13.06 -5.84 14.27
N LEU A 170 12.34 -6.70 15.01
CA LEU A 170 11.14 -6.29 15.73
C LEU A 170 11.47 -5.33 16.87
N GLU A 171 12.51 -5.61 17.66
CA GLU A 171 12.96 -4.71 18.72
C GLU A 171 13.49 -3.40 18.15
N GLU A 172 14.27 -3.43 17.06
CA GLU A 172 14.76 -2.22 16.37
C GLU A 172 13.60 -1.35 15.83
N THR A 173 12.55 -1.98 15.31
CA THR A 173 11.34 -1.27 14.88
C THR A 173 10.70 -0.54 16.06
N VAL A 174 10.50 -1.21 17.19
CA VAL A 174 9.89 -0.61 18.38
C VAL A 174 10.79 0.46 19.00
N LYS A 175 12.11 0.33 18.94
CA LYS A 175 13.05 1.37 19.39
C LYS A 175 12.89 2.71 18.67
N THR A 176 12.37 2.73 17.46
CA THR A 176 12.08 3.98 16.75
C THR A 176 11.03 4.86 17.44
N LEU A 177 10.28 4.29 18.38
CA LEU A 177 9.27 4.99 19.16
C LEU A 177 9.81 5.65 20.45
N VAL A 178 11.07 5.39 20.81
CA VAL A 178 11.65 5.99 22.03
C VAL A 178 11.65 7.52 21.91
N ASN A 179 11.07 8.18 22.91
CA ASN A 179 10.86 9.64 22.97
C ASN A 179 9.95 10.22 21.85
N VAL A 180 9.20 9.40 21.14
CA VAL A 180 8.20 9.90 20.18
C VAL A 180 7.13 10.69 20.94
N GLU A 181 6.79 11.87 20.42
CA GLU A 181 5.68 12.68 20.89
C GLU A 181 4.38 12.14 20.27
N LEU A 182 3.41 11.83 21.13
CA LEU A 182 2.10 11.32 20.72
C LEU A 182 1.24 12.47 20.18
N ASP A 183 0.46 12.22 19.14
CA ASP A 183 -0.46 13.20 18.55
C ASP A 183 -1.69 13.46 19.42
N SER A 184 -2.07 12.49 20.27
CA SER A 184 -3.20 12.59 21.19
C SER A 184 -2.89 11.89 22.52
N GLU A 185 -3.64 12.25 23.56
CA GLU A 185 -3.62 11.52 24.82
C GLU A 185 -4.08 10.07 24.61
N PRO A 186 -3.35 9.07 25.16
CA PRO A 186 -3.75 7.66 25.04
C PRO A 186 -5.21 7.42 25.46
N GLY A 187 -5.91 6.60 24.69
CA GLY A 187 -7.31 6.25 24.93
C GLY A 187 -8.36 7.29 24.51
N LYS A 188 -7.98 8.46 24.00
CA LYS A 188 -8.91 9.55 23.69
C LYS A 188 -9.36 9.63 22.24
N LYS A 189 -8.52 9.18 21.32
CA LYS A 189 -8.78 9.29 19.86
C LYS A 189 -8.39 8.02 19.16
N PHE A 190 -9.18 7.62 18.16
CA PHE A 190 -8.73 6.65 17.18
C PHE A 190 -7.67 7.28 16.27
N GLN A 191 -6.55 6.59 16.14
CA GLN A 191 -5.49 6.95 15.19
C GLN A 191 -4.78 5.69 14.76
N TYR A 192 -4.98 5.34 13.49
CA TYR A 192 -4.35 4.15 12.94
C TYR A 192 -2.84 4.32 12.87
N ALA A 193 -2.11 3.54 13.65
CA ALA A 193 -0.66 3.46 13.62
C ALA A 193 -0.23 2.01 13.42
N THR A 194 0.38 1.69 12.28
CA THR A 194 0.74 0.29 11.98
C THR A 194 1.68 -0.29 13.03
N ILE A 195 2.58 0.54 13.56
CA ILE A 195 3.60 0.16 14.56
C ILE A 195 3.01 -0.24 15.93
N ASP A 196 1.75 0.10 16.25
CA ASP A 196 1.06 -0.38 17.45
C ASP A 196 1.11 -1.90 17.52
N TYR A 197 0.94 -2.57 16.39
CA TYR A 197 0.96 -4.03 16.31
C TYR A 197 2.36 -4.62 16.34
N ASP A 198 3.39 -3.85 15.97
CA ASP A 198 4.77 -4.27 16.16
C ASP A 198 5.15 -4.24 17.65
N VAL A 199 4.66 -3.23 18.39
CA VAL A 199 4.80 -3.20 19.86
C VAL A 199 4.10 -4.41 20.49
N LEU A 200 2.87 -4.74 20.04
CA LEU A 200 2.15 -5.94 20.52
C LEU A 200 2.93 -7.23 20.20
N GLY A 201 3.52 -7.33 19.00
CA GLY A 201 4.40 -8.43 18.64
C GLY A 201 5.61 -8.56 19.57
N LEU A 202 6.25 -7.45 19.90
CA LEU A 202 7.38 -7.44 20.83
C LEU A 202 6.95 -7.81 22.26
N ILE A 203 5.75 -7.41 22.71
CA ILE A 203 5.19 -7.83 24.00
C ILE A 203 5.02 -9.36 24.03
N ILE A 204 4.55 -9.98 22.95
CA ILE A 204 4.47 -11.44 22.84
C ILE A 204 5.85 -12.05 23.09
N GLU A 205 6.92 -11.56 22.46
CA GLU A 205 8.28 -12.06 22.67
C GLU A 205 8.77 -11.88 24.11
N LYS A 206 8.57 -10.67 24.68
CA LYS A 206 9.06 -10.36 26.03
C LYS A 206 8.34 -11.17 27.12
N VAL A 207 7.05 -11.48 26.91
CA VAL A 207 6.25 -12.26 27.87
C VAL A 207 6.54 -13.75 27.78
N THR A 208 6.74 -14.27 26.58
CA THR A 208 6.86 -15.70 26.34
C THR A 208 8.31 -16.20 26.27
N GLY A 209 9.26 -15.31 26.03
CA GLY A 209 10.65 -15.67 25.75
C GLY A 209 10.84 -16.36 24.38
N VAL A 210 9.80 -16.41 23.56
CA VAL A 210 9.80 -17.06 22.24
C VAL A 210 9.62 -15.99 21.17
N ARG A 211 10.29 -16.16 20.01
CA ARG A 211 10.11 -15.25 18.87
C ARG A 211 8.65 -15.18 18.44
N TYR A 212 8.23 -13.99 18.01
CA TYR A 212 6.87 -13.71 17.56
C TYR A 212 6.39 -14.75 16.55
N GLU A 213 7.20 -15.04 15.53
CA GLU A 213 6.81 -15.95 14.46
C GLU A 213 6.54 -17.37 14.98
N LYS A 214 7.41 -17.88 15.85
CA LYS A 214 7.26 -19.22 16.43
C LYS A 214 6.02 -19.28 17.34
N TYR A 215 5.83 -18.26 18.17
CA TYR A 215 4.65 -18.19 19.04
C TYR A 215 3.36 -18.20 18.22
N MET A 216 3.26 -17.39 17.18
CA MET A 216 2.08 -17.28 16.32
C MET A 216 1.81 -18.59 15.57
N GLU A 217 2.86 -19.24 15.07
CA GLU A 217 2.74 -20.52 14.38
C GLU A 217 2.16 -21.59 15.32
N GLU A 218 2.73 -21.74 16.52
CA GLU A 218 2.37 -22.80 17.45
C GLU A 218 1.02 -22.57 18.16
N ASN A 219 0.71 -21.33 18.51
CA ASN A 219 -0.45 -21.02 19.37
C ASN A 219 -1.67 -20.48 18.61
N ILE A 220 -1.51 -20.00 17.38
CA ILE A 220 -2.59 -19.39 16.61
C ILE A 220 -2.82 -20.13 15.29
N ILE A 221 -1.80 -20.22 14.42
CA ILE A 221 -1.95 -20.73 13.06
C ILE A 221 -2.23 -22.24 13.05
N LYS A 222 -1.36 -23.03 13.69
CA LYS A 222 -1.51 -24.50 13.77
C LYS A 222 -2.81 -24.93 14.48
N PRO A 223 -3.20 -24.36 15.64
CA PRO A 223 -4.47 -24.71 16.29
C PRO A 223 -5.70 -24.39 15.45
N MET A 224 -5.63 -23.39 14.55
CA MET A 224 -6.68 -23.10 13.57
C MET A 224 -6.67 -24.08 12.40
N GLY A 225 -5.60 -24.84 12.24
CA GLY A 225 -5.37 -25.74 11.10
C GLY A 225 -5.18 -25.00 9.79
N LEU A 226 -4.56 -23.81 9.82
CA LEU A 226 -4.18 -23.04 8.65
C LEU A 226 -2.83 -23.56 8.14
N THR A 227 -2.87 -24.47 7.18
CA THR A 227 -1.67 -25.22 6.73
C THR A 227 -0.87 -24.50 5.65
N ASN A 228 -1.45 -23.46 5.06
CA ASN A 228 -0.86 -22.63 4.00
C ASN A 228 -0.72 -21.16 4.45
N THR A 229 -0.59 -20.93 5.76
CA THR A 229 -0.39 -19.59 6.32
C THR A 229 0.98 -19.53 6.99
N TYR A 230 1.80 -18.56 6.59
CA TYR A 230 3.22 -18.52 6.89
C TYR A 230 3.65 -17.14 7.40
N LEU A 231 4.69 -17.15 8.24
CA LEU A 231 5.36 -15.96 8.77
C LEU A 231 6.74 -15.73 8.15
N TYR A 232 7.19 -16.68 7.32
CA TYR A 232 8.48 -16.62 6.63
C TYR A 232 8.32 -16.92 5.15
N LYS A 233 9.15 -16.29 4.32
CA LYS A 233 9.39 -16.71 2.94
C LYS A 233 10.53 -17.75 2.97
N ASN A 234 10.22 -18.99 2.66
CA ASN A 234 11.16 -20.09 2.50
C ASN A 234 11.00 -20.75 1.12
N GLY A 235 11.80 -21.75 0.78
CA GLY A 235 11.77 -22.37 -0.55
C GLY A 235 10.39 -22.85 -0.99
N ALA A 236 9.63 -23.53 -0.12
CA ALA A 236 8.29 -24.02 -0.43
C ALA A 236 7.28 -22.88 -0.59
N VAL A 237 7.38 -21.83 0.25
CA VAL A 237 6.53 -20.64 0.14
C VAL A 237 6.83 -19.90 -1.15
N ASN A 238 8.11 -19.75 -1.52
CA ASN A 238 8.51 -19.03 -2.72
C ASN A 238 7.98 -19.67 -4.02
N GLU A 239 7.79 -20.99 -4.04
CA GLU A 239 7.24 -21.70 -5.22
C GLU A 239 5.80 -21.29 -5.55
N TYR A 240 4.97 -21.04 -4.51
CA TYR A 240 3.55 -20.70 -4.65
C TYR A 240 3.27 -19.20 -4.51
N MET A 241 4.27 -18.41 -4.13
CA MET A 241 4.10 -16.97 -3.93
C MET A 241 3.83 -16.26 -5.27
N ALA A 242 2.81 -15.43 -5.31
CA ALA A 242 2.61 -14.52 -6.42
C ALA A 242 3.76 -13.51 -6.48
N GLN A 243 4.21 -13.17 -7.68
CA GLN A 243 5.11 -12.04 -7.88
C GLN A 243 4.38 -10.74 -7.54
N GLY A 244 5.05 -9.85 -6.82
CA GLY A 244 4.50 -8.54 -6.47
C GLY A 244 4.70 -7.51 -7.58
N TYR A 245 3.74 -6.61 -7.77
CA TYR A 245 3.78 -5.59 -8.82
C TYR A 245 3.53 -4.20 -8.26
N LYS A 246 4.01 -3.19 -9.00
CA LYS A 246 3.68 -1.77 -8.79
C LYS A 246 3.13 -1.17 -10.07
N ILE A 247 2.17 -0.27 -9.91
CA ILE A 247 1.67 0.53 -11.05
C ILE A 247 2.77 1.50 -11.51
N GLY A 248 2.86 1.71 -12.81
CA GLY A 248 3.72 2.72 -13.43
C GLY A 248 3.37 2.83 -14.90
N PHE A 249 3.21 4.03 -15.43
CA PHE A 249 2.82 4.27 -16.82
C PHE A 249 1.54 3.49 -17.21
N LEU A 250 0.57 3.43 -16.29
CA LEU A 250 -0.71 2.74 -16.40
C LEU A 250 -0.59 1.21 -16.62
N LYS A 251 0.53 0.62 -16.24
CA LYS A 251 0.79 -0.82 -16.35
C LYS A 251 1.38 -1.37 -15.05
N PRO A 252 1.13 -2.65 -14.70
CA PRO A 252 1.84 -3.32 -13.64
C PRO A 252 3.28 -3.61 -14.06
N HIS A 253 4.21 -3.36 -13.16
CA HIS A 253 5.62 -3.68 -13.31
C HIS A 253 6.06 -4.56 -12.14
N LEU A 254 6.81 -5.62 -12.44
CA LEU A 254 7.41 -6.48 -11.42
C LEU A 254 8.19 -5.64 -10.40
N TYR A 255 7.94 -5.90 -9.13
CA TYR A 255 8.57 -5.17 -8.03
C TYR A 255 8.80 -6.09 -6.83
N ASP A 256 10.05 -6.28 -6.50
CA ASP A 256 10.46 -6.95 -5.27
C ASP A 256 10.59 -5.89 -4.16
N ALA A 257 9.65 -5.92 -3.23
CA ALA A 257 9.62 -4.95 -2.13
C ALA A 257 10.68 -5.28 -1.08
N PRO A 258 11.28 -4.28 -0.43
CA PRO A 258 12.20 -4.50 0.67
C PRO A 258 11.57 -5.29 1.82
N VAL A 259 12.42 -6.02 2.55
CA VAL A 259 11.98 -6.83 3.69
C VAL A 259 11.86 -5.96 4.94
N TYR A 260 10.67 -5.93 5.51
CA TYR A 260 10.34 -5.28 6.78
C TYR A 260 10.05 -6.32 7.85
N ARG A 261 11.05 -7.11 8.26
CA ARG A 261 10.85 -8.22 9.21
C ARG A 261 10.27 -7.74 10.54
N GLY A 262 10.66 -6.54 10.99
CA GLY A 262 10.14 -5.96 12.23
C GLY A 262 8.67 -5.52 12.16
N ASN A 263 8.07 -5.46 10.96
CA ASN A 263 6.67 -5.10 10.76
C ASN A 263 5.77 -6.33 10.46
N LYS A 264 6.27 -7.54 10.67
CA LYS A 264 5.47 -8.78 10.49
C LYS A 264 4.20 -8.82 11.33
N PRO A 265 4.21 -8.40 12.61
CA PRO A 265 3.01 -8.39 13.41
C PRO A 265 1.90 -7.52 12.84
N ALA A 266 2.25 -6.51 12.07
CA ALA A 266 1.33 -5.55 11.51
C ALA A 266 0.92 -5.82 10.05
N GLY A 267 1.78 -6.53 9.23
CA GLY A 267 1.50 -6.50 7.81
C GLY A 267 2.10 -7.60 6.91
N TYR A 268 2.78 -8.63 7.41
CA TYR A 268 3.54 -9.53 6.53
C TYR A 268 3.29 -11.03 6.76
N ILE A 269 2.09 -11.40 7.25
CA ILE A 269 1.62 -12.79 7.20
C ILE A 269 1.25 -13.12 5.75
N ILE A 270 1.58 -14.33 5.32
CA ILE A 270 1.36 -14.84 3.96
C ILE A 270 0.30 -15.93 4.04
N SER A 271 -0.67 -15.95 3.11
CA SER A 271 -1.70 -16.98 3.05
C SER A 271 -2.28 -17.13 1.64
N ASN A 272 -3.20 -18.07 1.47
CA ASN A 272 -3.92 -18.35 0.23
C ASN A 272 -5.43 -18.39 0.42
N ALA A 273 -6.18 -18.59 -0.69
CA ALA A 273 -7.64 -18.67 -0.64
C ALA A 273 -8.17 -19.85 0.18
N GLU A 274 -7.46 -20.98 0.20
CA GLU A 274 -7.90 -22.19 0.94
C GLU A 274 -7.93 -21.90 2.44
N ASP A 275 -6.84 -21.35 2.98
CA ASP A 275 -6.76 -20.97 4.38
C ASP A 275 -7.66 -19.78 4.73
N MET A 276 -7.83 -18.82 3.81
CA MET A 276 -8.76 -17.71 4.02
C MET A 276 -10.22 -18.16 4.06
N ALA A 277 -10.60 -19.19 3.30
CA ALA A 277 -11.93 -19.80 3.42
C ALA A 277 -12.16 -20.41 4.81
N LYS A 278 -11.14 -21.08 5.35
CA LYS A 278 -11.17 -21.64 6.70
C LYS A 278 -11.16 -20.55 7.77
N TRP A 279 -10.30 -19.54 7.62
CA TRP A 279 -10.23 -18.37 8.48
C TRP A 279 -11.59 -17.67 8.61
N LEU A 280 -12.26 -17.37 7.48
CA LEU A 280 -13.59 -16.76 7.47
C LEU A 280 -14.62 -17.59 8.23
N ARG A 281 -14.63 -18.92 8.04
CA ARG A 281 -15.56 -19.79 8.77
C ARG A 281 -15.26 -19.83 10.28
N ILE A 282 -13.98 -19.77 10.66
CA ILE A 282 -13.57 -19.66 12.08
C ILE A 282 -14.06 -18.33 12.64
N GLN A 283 -13.81 -17.22 11.94
CA GLN A 283 -14.21 -15.88 12.37
C GLN A 283 -15.73 -15.73 12.52
N MET A 284 -16.51 -16.34 11.63
CA MET A 284 -17.97 -16.34 11.72
C MET A 284 -18.53 -17.39 12.69
N GLY A 285 -17.69 -18.23 13.28
CA GLY A 285 -18.11 -19.30 14.18
C GLY A 285 -18.89 -20.43 13.49
N THR A 286 -18.75 -20.58 12.16
CA THR A 286 -19.48 -21.58 11.36
C THR A 286 -18.68 -22.85 11.11
N LEU A 287 -17.40 -22.90 11.46
CA LEU A 287 -16.58 -24.11 11.38
C LEU A 287 -16.77 -24.97 12.63
N ASN A 288 -17.48 -26.10 12.50
CA ASN A 288 -17.84 -26.96 13.64
C ASN A 288 -16.64 -27.67 14.28
N ASP A 289 -15.66 -28.09 13.49
CA ASP A 289 -14.50 -28.87 13.95
C ASP A 289 -13.27 -28.01 14.30
N SER A 290 -13.45 -26.70 14.48
CA SER A 290 -12.35 -25.84 14.90
C SER A 290 -11.93 -26.13 16.35
N LYS A 291 -10.67 -26.48 16.54
CA LYS A 291 -10.04 -26.63 17.87
C LYS A 291 -9.70 -25.29 18.50
N PHE A 292 -9.77 -24.20 17.75
CA PHE A 292 -9.44 -22.87 18.24
C PHE A 292 -10.58 -22.29 19.09
N SER A 293 -10.22 -21.52 20.10
CA SER A 293 -11.17 -20.99 21.08
C SER A 293 -12.20 -20.03 20.44
N LYS A 294 -13.46 -20.42 20.47
CA LYS A 294 -14.59 -19.58 19.99
C LYS A 294 -14.71 -18.27 20.80
N ASP A 295 -14.36 -18.30 22.08
CA ASP A 295 -14.42 -17.11 22.93
C ASP A 295 -13.36 -16.09 22.55
N LEU A 296 -12.14 -16.51 22.22
CA LEU A 296 -11.12 -15.61 21.71
C LEU A 296 -11.54 -14.92 20.41
N ILE A 297 -12.21 -15.66 19.52
CA ILE A 297 -12.75 -15.08 18.29
C ILE A 297 -13.80 -14.01 18.60
N LYS A 298 -14.77 -14.34 19.49
CA LYS A 298 -15.82 -13.38 19.91
C LYS A 298 -15.23 -12.14 20.59
N ASP A 299 -14.20 -12.37 21.44
CA ASP A 299 -13.52 -11.25 22.13
C ASP A 299 -12.79 -10.35 21.14
N SER A 300 -12.17 -10.93 20.10
CA SER A 300 -11.47 -10.14 19.07
C SER A 300 -12.40 -9.24 18.27
N HIS A 301 -13.69 -9.54 18.21
CA HIS A 301 -14.70 -8.74 17.50
C HIS A 301 -15.33 -7.64 18.34
N LYS A 302 -15.08 -7.60 19.66
CA LYS A 302 -15.62 -6.57 20.54
C LYS A 302 -14.98 -5.22 20.27
N PRO A 303 -15.70 -4.23 19.74
CA PRO A 303 -15.13 -2.94 19.44
C PRO A 303 -14.95 -2.09 20.71
N ASN A 304 -13.96 -1.21 20.67
CA ASN A 304 -13.86 -0.15 21.67
C ASN A 304 -14.91 0.95 21.38
N ARG A 305 -16.09 0.83 22.00
CA ARG A 305 -17.20 1.76 21.80
C ARG A 305 -17.00 3.12 22.46
N LYS A 306 -15.91 3.34 23.21
CA LYS A 306 -15.58 4.64 23.83
C LYS A 306 -15.01 5.61 22.81
N VAL A 307 -14.46 5.09 21.71
CA VAL A 307 -13.77 5.91 20.69
C VAL A 307 -14.26 5.48 19.32
N GLU A 308 -15.01 6.36 18.69
CA GLU A 308 -15.56 6.17 17.35
C GLU A 308 -14.48 6.43 16.29
N TYR A 309 -14.47 5.60 15.24
CA TYR A 309 -13.55 5.76 14.12
C TYR A 309 -14.05 6.81 13.11
N SER A 310 -15.36 6.84 12.87
CA SER A 310 -16.01 7.77 11.93
C SER A 310 -17.48 7.99 12.33
N ASP A 311 -18.07 9.05 11.78
CA ASP A 311 -19.44 9.50 12.05
C ASP A 311 -20.56 8.50 11.70
N ASN A 312 -20.23 7.31 11.20
CA ASN A 312 -21.16 6.28 10.73
C ASN A 312 -21.23 5.05 11.66
N ASN A 313 -21.14 5.25 12.96
CA ASN A 313 -21.18 4.14 13.93
C ASN A 313 -20.16 3.03 13.60
N SER A 314 -18.94 3.46 13.28
CA SER A 314 -17.80 2.59 12.95
C SER A 314 -16.76 2.66 14.06
N PHE A 315 -16.33 1.49 14.53
CA PHE A 315 -15.39 1.35 15.65
C PHE A 315 -14.24 0.43 15.24
N TYR A 316 -13.16 0.46 16.02
CA TYR A 316 -12.07 -0.48 15.87
C TYR A 316 -12.10 -1.51 17.02
N ALA A 317 -11.96 -2.76 16.65
CA ALA A 317 -11.81 -3.91 17.55
C ALA A 317 -10.36 -4.41 17.53
N SER A 318 -10.14 -5.64 17.92
CA SER A 318 -8.80 -6.24 17.95
C SER A 318 -8.36 -6.69 16.54
N GLY A 319 -7.77 -5.76 15.78
CA GLY A 319 -7.33 -6.01 14.40
C GLY A 319 -8.45 -5.94 13.36
N TRP A 320 -9.60 -5.35 13.69
CA TRP A 320 -10.76 -5.28 12.83
C TRP A 320 -11.46 -3.94 12.92
N PHE A 321 -11.94 -3.43 11.79
CA PHE A 321 -12.98 -2.42 11.74
C PHE A 321 -14.35 -3.09 11.87
N VAL A 322 -15.25 -2.46 12.62
CA VAL A 322 -16.61 -2.93 12.84
C VAL A 322 -17.56 -1.80 12.47
N ARG A 323 -18.48 -2.04 11.55
CA ARG A 323 -19.49 -1.06 11.11
C ARG A 323 -20.90 -1.65 11.13
N GLY A 324 -21.87 -0.77 11.30
CA GLY A 324 -23.31 -1.11 11.30
C GLY A 324 -23.85 -1.45 12.69
N GLU A 325 -25.14 -1.20 12.89
CA GLU A 325 -25.88 -1.52 14.13
C GLU A 325 -26.69 -2.81 14.00
N ASN A 326 -27.49 -2.92 12.94
CA ASN A 326 -28.42 -4.03 12.69
C ASN A 326 -27.89 -5.04 11.65
N ASP A 327 -26.80 -4.72 10.98
CA ASP A 327 -26.11 -5.56 10.01
C ASP A 327 -24.62 -5.35 10.21
N VAL A 328 -24.12 -5.98 11.26
CA VAL A 328 -22.71 -5.81 11.64
C VAL A 328 -21.82 -6.44 10.61
N VAL A 329 -20.95 -5.62 10.00
CA VAL A 329 -19.90 -6.05 9.10
C VAL A 329 -18.54 -5.79 9.76
N ILE A 330 -17.75 -6.85 9.86
CA ILE A 330 -16.38 -6.83 10.38
C ILE A 330 -15.46 -6.92 9.18
N TYR A 331 -14.48 -6.02 9.09
CA TYR A 331 -13.60 -5.97 7.92
C TYR A 331 -12.22 -5.39 8.26
N HIS A 332 -11.24 -5.66 7.42
CA HIS A 332 -9.98 -4.95 7.45
C HIS A 332 -9.39 -4.82 6.03
N PRO A 333 -8.98 -3.62 5.60
CA PRO A 333 -8.18 -3.43 4.41
C PRO A 333 -6.72 -3.78 4.68
N GLY A 334 -6.00 -4.22 3.66
CA GLY A 334 -4.57 -4.47 3.75
C GLY A 334 -3.83 -3.92 2.54
N GLU A 335 -2.76 -3.19 2.77
CA GLU A 335 -1.90 -2.64 1.73
C GLU A 335 -0.43 -2.77 2.13
N ASN A 336 0.37 -3.36 1.23
CA ASN A 336 1.82 -3.37 1.22
C ASN A 336 2.29 -2.72 -0.09
N PRO A 337 3.59 -2.44 -0.29
CA PRO A 337 4.05 -1.77 -1.51
C PRO A 337 3.64 -2.46 -2.82
N ASN A 338 3.49 -3.78 -2.81
CA ASN A 338 3.26 -4.63 -3.98
C ASN A 338 2.18 -5.70 -3.80
N TYR A 339 1.42 -5.66 -2.71
CA TYR A 339 0.25 -6.50 -2.44
C TYR A 339 -0.88 -5.68 -1.85
N SER A 340 -2.10 -6.17 -1.99
CA SER A 340 -3.26 -5.67 -1.25
C SER A 340 -4.23 -6.80 -0.95
N SER A 341 -5.00 -6.62 0.12
CA SER A 341 -6.01 -7.57 0.55
C SER A 341 -7.20 -6.84 1.14
N PHE A 342 -8.35 -7.48 1.11
CA PHE A 342 -9.52 -7.02 1.85
C PHE A 342 -10.31 -8.24 2.33
N ILE A 343 -10.55 -8.30 3.63
CA ILE A 343 -11.35 -9.34 4.24
C ILE A 343 -12.54 -8.69 4.91
N LEU A 344 -13.73 -9.17 4.60
CA LEU A 344 -14.97 -8.73 5.26
C LEU A 344 -15.89 -9.91 5.52
N TYR A 345 -16.67 -9.82 6.57
CA TYR A 345 -17.70 -10.81 6.89
C TYR A 345 -18.77 -10.24 7.83
N SER A 346 -19.95 -10.85 7.79
CA SER A 346 -21.01 -10.64 8.77
C SER A 346 -21.27 -11.94 9.52
N PRO A 347 -21.02 -11.97 10.84
CA PRO A 347 -21.34 -13.14 11.66
C PRO A 347 -22.84 -13.47 11.67
N GLU A 348 -23.71 -12.46 11.58
CA GLU A 348 -25.17 -12.61 11.60
C GLU A 348 -25.67 -13.23 10.30
N LYS A 349 -25.23 -12.70 9.15
CA LYS A 349 -25.61 -13.22 7.82
C LYS A 349 -24.83 -14.47 7.44
N LYS A 350 -23.76 -14.77 8.17
CA LYS A 350 -22.85 -15.88 7.89
C LYS A 350 -22.32 -15.83 6.44
N ILE A 351 -21.99 -14.62 5.96
CA ILE A 351 -21.38 -14.37 4.66
C ILE A 351 -20.03 -13.74 4.90
N GLY A 352 -18.99 -14.29 4.26
CA GLY A 352 -17.62 -13.78 4.31
C GLY A 352 -16.98 -13.76 2.93
N VAL A 353 -16.18 -12.73 2.67
CA VAL A 353 -15.42 -12.54 1.42
C VAL A 353 -14.00 -12.19 1.76
N ALA A 354 -13.03 -12.85 1.13
CA ALA A 354 -11.64 -12.45 1.15
C ALA A 354 -11.14 -12.27 -0.27
N VAL A 355 -10.44 -11.16 -0.50
CA VAL A 355 -9.84 -10.78 -1.78
C VAL A 355 -8.38 -10.48 -1.54
N LEU A 356 -7.49 -11.17 -2.27
CA LEU A 356 -6.04 -11.03 -2.21
C LEU A 356 -5.51 -10.63 -3.58
N SER A 357 -4.54 -9.72 -3.66
CA SER A 357 -4.00 -9.23 -4.92
C SER A 357 -2.49 -9.01 -4.84
N ASN A 358 -1.82 -9.21 -5.96
CA ASN A 358 -0.37 -9.03 -6.11
C ASN A 358 0.03 -7.63 -6.63
N ILE A 359 -0.79 -6.63 -6.38
CA ILE A 359 -0.47 -5.22 -6.56
C ILE A 359 -1.20 -4.39 -5.49
N ARG A 360 -0.64 -3.26 -5.12
CA ARG A 360 -1.33 -2.29 -4.26
C ARG A 360 -2.43 -1.57 -5.04
N SER A 361 -3.70 -1.77 -4.66
CA SER A 361 -4.85 -1.11 -5.29
C SER A 361 -6.05 -1.04 -4.36
N SER A 362 -6.70 0.11 -4.32
CA SER A 362 -7.94 0.32 -3.56
C SER A 362 -9.12 -0.46 -4.16
N TYR A 363 -9.02 -0.95 -5.41
CA TYR A 363 -10.07 -1.74 -6.05
C TYR A 363 -10.33 -3.09 -5.35
N VAL A 364 -9.38 -3.59 -4.57
CA VAL A 364 -9.55 -4.83 -3.80
C VAL A 364 -10.72 -4.70 -2.80
N SER A 365 -10.88 -3.53 -2.17
CA SER A 365 -12.02 -3.25 -1.29
C SER A 365 -13.34 -3.17 -2.05
N ALA A 366 -13.34 -2.52 -3.24
CA ALA A 366 -14.54 -2.44 -4.08
C ALA A 366 -14.98 -3.81 -4.60
N VAL A 367 -14.03 -4.69 -4.92
CA VAL A 367 -14.32 -6.09 -5.32
C VAL A 367 -14.98 -6.82 -4.16
N ALA A 368 -14.42 -6.75 -2.95
CA ALA A 368 -14.95 -7.45 -1.80
C ALA A 368 -16.35 -6.93 -1.39
N ASP A 369 -16.55 -5.60 -1.29
CA ASP A 369 -17.84 -4.98 -0.99
C ASP A 369 -18.88 -5.29 -2.09
N GLY A 370 -18.47 -5.26 -3.36
CA GLY A 370 -19.34 -5.57 -4.49
C GLY A 370 -19.81 -7.03 -4.49
N ILE A 371 -18.89 -7.97 -4.29
CA ILE A 371 -19.23 -9.39 -4.14
C ILE A 371 -20.15 -9.60 -2.95
N TYR A 372 -19.86 -9.00 -1.81
CA TYR A 372 -20.71 -9.08 -0.62
C TYR A 372 -22.12 -8.56 -0.88
N GLY A 373 -22.25 -7.51 -1.70
CA GLY A 373 -23.55 -7.01 -2.17
C GLY A 373 -24.25 -7.99 -3.12
N ILE A 374 -23.54 -8.50 -4.14
CA ILE A 374 -24.10 -9.43 -5.13
C ILE A 374 -24.65 -10.70 -4.46
N VAL A 375 -23.90 -11.30 -3.52
CA VAL A 375 -24.35 -12.49 -2.76
C VAL A 375 -25.60 -12.25 -1.92
N GLN A 376 -25.94 -10.98 -1.65
CA GLN A 376 -27.17 -10.56 -0.97
C GLN A 376 -28.26 -10.11 -1.96
N GLY A 377 -28.10 -10.32 -3.27
CA GLY A 377 -29.05 -9.90 -4.29
C GLY A 377 -29.07 -8.38 -4.55
N LYS A 378 -28.05 -7.65 -4.10
CA LYS A 378 -27.95 -6.19 -4.31
C LYS A 378 -27.11 -5.91 -5.55
N ASP A 379 -27.47 -4.85 -6.27
CA ASP A 379 -26.58 -4.33 -7.32
C ASP A 379 -25.51 -3.44 -6.69
N TYR A 380 -24.26 -3.64 -7.14
CA TYR A 380 -23.13 -2.83 -6.73
C TYR A 380 -22.64 -2.01 -7.92
N ASN A 381 -22.77 -0.70 -7.81
CA ASN A 381 -22.30 0.24 -8.84
C ASN A 381 -21.62 1.44 -8.16
N ARG A 382 -20.48 1.17 -7.50
CA ARG A 382 -19.69 2.22 -6.88
C ARG A 382 -18.39 2.38 -7.67
N ASP A 383 -18.21 3.55 -8.29
CA ASP A 383 -16.91 3.93 -8.81
C ASP A 383 -16.03 4.38 -7.64
N ILE A 384 -14.83 3.82 -7.58
CA ILE A 384 -13.81 4.21 -6.62
C ILE A 384 -12.63 4.83 -7.34
N MET A 385 -11.96 5.72 -6.64
CA MET A 385 -10.71 6.32 -7.10
C MET A 385 -9.54 5.51 -6.54
N ASP A 386 -8.74 4.92 -7.41
CA ASP A 386 -7.47 4.30 -7.02
C ASP A 386 -6.39 5.39 -6.90
N LEU A 387 -5.96 5.62 -5.65
CA LEU A 387 -4.98 6.67 -5.35
C LEU A 387 -3.65 6.44 -6.09
N MET A 388 -3.18 5.19 -6.16
CA MET A 388 -1.92 4.86 -6.82
C MET A 388 -2.00 5.14 -8.31
N LYS A 389 -3.12 4.78 -8.95
CA LYS A 389 -3.36 5.07 -10.36
C LYS A 389 -3.50 6.57 -10.63
N LEU A 390 -4.18 7.32 -9.75
CA LEU A 390 -4.28 8.77 -9.87
C LEU A 390 -2.90 9.43 -9.79
N VAL A 391 -2.08 9.06 -8.82
CA VAL A 391 -0.71 9.57 -8.68
C VAL A 391 0.14 9.21 -9.90
N ASP A 392 -0.02 8.00 -10.45
CA ASP A 392 0.67 7.59 -11.69
C ASP A 392 0.28 8.45 -12.89
N VAL A 393 -1.01 8.76 -13.06
CA VAL A 393 -1.50 9.66 -14.13
C VAL A 393 -0.90 11.06 -13.97
N ILE A 394 -0.90 11.61 -12.76
CA ILE A 394 -0.30 12.94 -12.49
C ILE A 394 1.20 12.90 -12.82
N ALA A 395 1.92 11.85 -12.43
CA ALA A 395 3.33 11.70 -12.74
C ALA A 395 3.58 11.65 -14.27
N ILE A 396 2.76 10.92 -15.02
CA ILE A 396 2.83 10.88 -16.49
C ILE A 396 2.61 12.27 -17.11
N LEU A 397 1.63 13.03 -16.63
CA LEU A 397 1.37 14.38 -17.11
C LEU A 397 2.57 15.31 -16.83
N ILE A 398 3.22 15.18 -15.68
CA ILE A 398 4.45 15.92 -15.35
C ILE A 398 5.58 15.51 -16.30
N ILE A 399 5.77 14.22 -16.58
CA ILE A 399 6.80 13.72 -17.50
C ILE A 399 6.54 14.27 -18.91
N CYS A 400 5.32 14.20 -19.42
CA CYS A 400 4.96 14.69 -20.75
C CYS A 400 5.19 16.20 -20.89
N SER A 401 4.72 17.00 -19.93
CA SER A 401 4.89 18.46 -19.95
C SER A 401 6.36 18.85 -19.80
N SER A 402 7.11 18.23 -18.90
CA SER A 402 8.55 18.46 -18.74
C SER A 402 9.34 18.08 -20.00
N SER A 403 9.01 16.94 -20.61
CA SER A 403 9.63 16.53 -21.88
C SER A 403 9.38 17.53 -23.00
N LEU A 404 8.17 18.07 -23.12
CA LEU A 404 7.86 19.12 -24.09
C LEU A 404 8.68 20.39 -23.84
N ILE A 405 8.79 20.83 -22.57
CA ILE A 405 9.61 21.97 -22.19
C ILE A 405 11.09 21.73 -22.54
N LEU A 406 11.60 20.53 -22.25
CA LEU A 406 12.97 20.14 -22.60
C LEU A 406 13.22 20.22 -24.12
N LEU A 407 12.33 19.66 -24.95
CA LEU A 407 12.45 19.67 -26.40
C LEU A 407 12.43 21.11 -26.96
N ILE A 408 11.51 21.94 -26.49
CA ILE A 408 11.39 23.33 -26.89
C ILE A 408 12.65 24.11 -26.48
N THR A 409 13.11 23.93 -25.27
CA THR A 409 14.31 24.60 -24.75
C THR A 409 15.55 24.18 -25.54
N LEU A 410 15.71 22.90 -25.80
CA LEU A 410 16.83 22.36 -26.59
C LEU A 410 16.82 22.91 -28.03
N TYR A 411 15.66 22.97 -28.67
CA TYR A 411 15.52 23.60 -30.00
C TYR A 411 16.03 25.03 -30.01
N PHE A 412 15.58 25.85 -29.04
CA PHE A 412 16.02 27.22 -28.94
C PHE A 412 17.49 27.39 -28.56
N MET A 413 18.02 26.49 -27.72
CA MET A 413 19.46 26.43 -27.42
C MET A 413 20.27 26.17 -28.67
N LEU A 414 19.95 25.13 -29.43
CA LEU A 414 20.63 24.80 -30.68
C LEU A 414 20.56 25.94 -31.70
N LYS A 415 19.39 26.61 -31.83
CA LYS A 415 19.26 27.79 -32.67
C LYS A 415 20.16 28.95 -32.22
N THR A 416 20.24 29.15 -30.90
CA THR A 416 21.10 30.22 -30.32
C THR A 416 22.58 29.88 -30.51
N PHE A 417 23.00 28.64 -30.31
CA PHE A 417 24.37 28.21 -30.58
C PHE A 417 24.77 28.40 -32.06
N ARG A 418 23.89 28.00 -33.00
CA ARG A 418 24.13 28.24 -34.43
C ARG A 418 24.33 29.75 -34.76
N GLN A 419 23.57 30.63 -34.09
CA GLN A 419 23.72 32.06 -34.22
C GLN A 419 25.06 32.57 -33.63
N ILE A 420 25.50 31.99 -32.52
CA ILE A 420 26.81 32.30 -31.92
C ILE A 420 27.95 31.88 -32.88
N PHE A 421 27.92 30.64 -33.40
CA PHE A 421 28.91 30.14 -34.35
C PHE A 421 28.95 30.96 -35.65
N ARG A 422 27.80 31.48 -36.13
CA ARG A 422 27.71 32.37 -37.28
C ARG A 422 28.07 33.82 -36.97
N LYS A 423 28.52 34.14 -35.75
CA LYS A 423 28.84 35.50 -35.27
C LYS A 423 27.65 36.47 -35.30
N GLU A 424 26.42 35.96 -35.44
CA GLU A 424 25.18 36.74 -35.38
C GLU A 424 24.87 37.16 -33.93
N ARG A 425 25.49 36.53 -32.95
CA ARG A 425 25.49 36.89 -31.53
C ARG A 425 26.89 37.03 -31.01
N LYS A 426 27.10 38.04 -30.14
CA LYS A 426 28.37 38.31 -29.49
C LYS A 426 28.22 38.30 -27.97
N TYR A 427 29.27 37.89 -27.30
CA TYR A 427 29.36 37.96 -25.83
C TYR A 427 29.25 39.41 -25.39
N HIS A 428 28.41 39.64 -24.39
CA HIS A 428 28.14 40.95 -23.81
C HIS A 428 28.47 40.92 -22.31
N LYS A 429 29.54 41.61 -21.91
CA LYS A 429 29.96 41.74 -20.50
C LYS A 429 28.82 42.39 -19.72
N LYS A 430 28.42 41.79 -18.56
CA LYS A 430 27.32 42.29 -17.75
C LYS A 430 27.82 43.25 -16.68
N GLY A 431 27.11 44.35 -16.50
CA GLY A 431 27.29 45.21 -15.34
C GLY A 431 26.79 44.56 -14.05
N ILE A 432 27.23 45.08 -12.93
CA ILE A 432 26.98 44.51 -11.58
C ILE A 432 25.50 44.24 -11.30
N LYS A 433 24.62 45.16 -11.71
CA LYS A 433 23.14 44.98 -11.55
C LYS A 433 22.60 43.72 -12.24
N ASN A 434 23.13 43.36 -13.41
CA ASN A 434 22.71 42.19 -14.14
C ASN A 434 23.31 40.91 -13.53
N ILE A 435 24.52 40.98 -13.02
CA ILE A 435 25.15 39.86 -12.29
C ILE A 435 24.35 39.57 -11.04
N LEU A 436 23.94 40.58 -10.27
CA LEU A 436 23.11 40.39 -9.08
C LEU A 436 21.74 39.76 -9.44
N LYS A 437 21.10 40.14 -10.55
CA LYS A 437 19.86 39.50 -11.03
C LYS A 437 20.08 38.02 -11.38
N ILE A 438 21.17 37.70 -12.05
CA ILE A 438 21.52 36.32 -12.39
C ILE A 438 21.80 35.50 -11.12
N SER A 439 22.55 36.05 -10.16
CA SER A 439 22.81 35.37 -8.88
C SER A 439 21.54 35.15 -8.09
N PHE A 440 20.63 36.14 -8.04
CA PHE A 440 19.33 35.96 -7.39
C PHE A 440 18.47 34.89 -8.07
N SER A 441 18.44 34.87 -9.42
CA SER A 441 17.73 33.82 -10.14
C SER A 441 18.32 32.43 -9.93
N LEU A 442 19.66 32.31 -9.76
CA LEU A 442 20.31 31.06 -9.42
C LEU A 442 19.88 30.56 -8.03
N ILE A 443 19.91 31.45 -7.04
CA ILE A 443 19.45 31.14 -5.67
C ILE A 443 17.98 30.69 -5.70
N PHE A 444 17.14 31.35 -6.49
CA PHE A 444 15.74 30.96 -6.64
C PHE A 444 15.58 29.56 -7.22
N ILE A 445 16.33 29.21 -8.28
CA ILE A 445 16.29 27.88 -8.88
C ILE A 445 16.80 26.79 -7.93
N ILE A 446 17.91 27.05 -7.22
CA ILE A 446 18.40 26.14 -6.18
C ILE A 446 17.35 25.95 -5.10
N GLY A 447 16.70 27.02 -4.64
CA GLY A 447 15.61 26.98 -3.67
C GLY A 447 14.43 26.13 -4.16
N LEU A 448 14.05 26.26 -5.44
CA LEU A 448 12.99 25.47 -6.04
C LEU A 448 13.32 23.97 -6.09
N SER A 449 14.53 23.60 -6.55
CA SER A 449 15.01 22.21 -6.52
C SER A 449 15.05 21.66 -5.09
N TYR A 450 15.48 22.47 -4.12
CA TYR A 450 15.47 22.08 -2.71
C TYR A 450 14.05 21.89 -2.17
N CYS A 451 13.10 22.72 -2.55
CA CYS A 451 11.70 22.53 -2.22
C CYS A 451 11.15 21.22 -2.81
N LEU A 452 11.48 20.87 -4.06
CA LEU A 452 11.11 19.58 -4.65
C LEU A 452 11.70 18.41 -3.86
N TYR A 453 12.96 18.53 -3.43
CA TYR A 453 13.59 17.51 -2.58
C TYR A 453 12.89 17.33 -1.24
N LEU A 454 12.35 18.40 -0.64
CA LEU A 454 11.67 18.36 0.65
C LEU A 454 10.20 17.90 0.59
N ILE A 455 9.59 17.73 -0.60
CA ILE A 455 8.17 17.37 -0.76
C ILE A 455 7.77 16.16 0.11
N PRO A 456 8.46 15.00 0.06
CA PRO A 456 8.06 13.86 0.88
C PRO A 456 8.15 14.16 2.38
N ASN A 457 9.20 14.85 2.79
CA ASN A 457 9.41 15.20 4.20
C ASN A 457 8.28 16.06 4.75
N ILE A 458 7.86 17.09 3.99
CA ILE A 458 6.83 18.05 4.42
C ILE A 458 5.42 17.44 4.35
N PHE A 459 5.08 16.77 3.23
CA PHE A 459 3.72 16.32 2.97
C PHE A 459 3.42 14.90 3.46
N LEU A 460 4.45 14.06 3.64
CA LEU A 460 4.31 12.68 4.10
C LEU A 460 4.94 12.45 5.48
N GLY A 461 4.96 13.48 6.33
CA GLY A 461 5.30 13.35 7.75
C GLY A 461 6.73 12.92 8.05
N GLY A 462 7.72 13.40 7.28
CA GLY A 462 9.13 13.07 7.45
C GLY A 462 9.63 11.96 6.54
N ALA A 463 8.84 11.54 5.54
CA ALA A 463 9.23 10.52 4.57
C ALA A 463 10.44 10.95 3.73
N SER A 464 11.25 9.98 3.33
CA SER A 464 12.32 10.14 2.33
C SER A 464 11.79 9.86 0.91
N TRP A 465 12.57 10.25 -0.10
CA TRP A 465 12.32 9.82 -1.49
C TRP A 465 12.44 8.31 -1.68
N GLU A 466 13.22 7.63 -0.84
CA GLU A 466 13.29 6.17 -0.81
C GLU A 466 11.95 5.57 -0.37
N PHE A 467 11.32 6.11 0.68
CA PHE A 467 9.98 5.69 1.09
C PHE A 467 8.95 5.91 -0.04
N VAL A 468 8.99 7.06 -0.71
CA VAL A 468 8.11 7.34 -1.86
C VAL A 468 8.37 6.37 -3.02
N ASP A 469 9.63 6.02 -3.28
CA ASP A 469 10.00 5.04 -4.32
C ASP A 469 9.50 3.64 -3.96
N ILE A 470 9.49 3.25 -2.67
CA ILE A 470 8.97 1.96 -2.22
C ILE A 470 7.44 1.91 -2.28
N TRP A 471 6.76 2.94 -1.81
CA TRP A 471 5.31 2.93 -1.60
C TRP A 471 4.49 3.59 -2.71
N GLY A 472 5.10 4.44 -3.53
CA GLY A 472 4.45 5.16 -4.63
C GLY A 472 4.54 4.43 -5.98
N PRO A 473 3.87 4.96 -7.01
CA PRO A 473 3.99 4.48 -8.39
C PRO A 473 5.41 4.61 -8.94
N ARG A 474 5.80 3.70 -9.84
CA ARG A 474 7.13 3.71 -10.45
C ARG A 474 7.43 5.00 -11.25
N SER A 475 6.42 5.65 -11.78
CA SER A 475 6.53 6.88 -12.57
C SER A 475 6.91 8.12 -11.77
N ILE A 476 6.66 8.14 -10.44
CA ILE A 476 6.79 9.37 -9.63
C ILE A 476 8.23 9.89 -9.56
N LYS A 477 9.19 8.99 -9.34
CA LYS A 477 10.61 9.37 -9.29
C LYS A 477 11.10 9.92 -10.62
N ILE A 478 10.65 9.30 -11.73
CA ILE A 478 10.95 9.75 -13.09
C ILE A 478 10.35 11.14 -13.34
N ALA A 479 9.11 11.38 -12.89
CA ALA A 479 8.44 12.67 -13.04
C ALA A 479 9.21 13.82 -12.35
N VAL A 480 9.66 13.56 -11.12
CA VAL A 480 10.45 14.55 -10.37
C VAL A 480 11.80 14.83 -11.03
N CYS A 481 12.51 13.80 -11.47
CA CYS A 481 13.77 13.98 -12.20
C CYS A 481 13.58 14.80 -13.49
N PHE A 482 12.55 14.47 -14.31
CA PHE A 482 12.26 15.24 -15.53
C PHE A 482 11.86 16.68 -15.24
N GLY A 483 11.09 16.90 -14.19
CA GLY A 483 10.72 18.23 -13.73
C GLY A 483 11.93 19.06 -13.36
N ASP A 484 12.81 18.55 -12.51
CA ASP A 484 14.00 19.24 -12.05
C ASP A 484 14.99 19.51 -13.22
N ILE A 485 15.28 18.51 -14.04
CA ILE A 485 16.13 18.67 -15.24
C ILE A 485 15.58 19.76 -16.16
N SER A 486 14.26 19.84 -16.37
CA SER A 486 13.64 20.86 -17.24
C SER A 486 13.82 22.27 -16.67
N ILE A 487 13.70 22.44 -15.36
CA ILE A 487 13.92 23.73 -14.67
C ILE A 487 15.38 24.19 -14.90
N TRP A 488 16.34 23.30 -14.68
CA TRP A 488 17.76 23.61 -14.86
C TRP A 488 18.12 23.90 -16.31
N LEU A 489 17.59 23.16 -17.27
CA LEU A 489 17.88 23.39 -18.70
C LEU A 489 17.32 24.74 -19.18
N VAL A 490 16.10 25.09 -18.75
CA VAL A 490 15.50 26.42 -19.02
C VAL A 490 16.36 27.52 -18.43
N TYR A 491 16.89 27.34 -17.21
CA TYR A 491 17.77 28.30 -16.58
C TYR A 491 19.11 28.45 -17.32
N ILE A 492 19.74 27.34 -17.72
CA ILE A 492 20.96 27.37 -18.55
C ILE A 492 20.72 28.13 -19.86
N TYR A 493 19.59 27.85 -20.53
CA TYR A 493 19.20 28.58 -21.74
C TYR A 493 19.02 30.10 -21.48
N PHE A 494 18.38 30.45 -20.38
CA PHE A 494 18.26 31.83 -19.92
C PHE A 494 19.64 32.50 -19.75
N LEU A 495 20.62 31.84 -19.13
CA LEU A 495 21.98 32.35 -19.00
C LEU A 495 22.65 32.57 -20.34
N ILE A 496 22.60 31.57 -21.25
CA ILE A 496 23.17 31.69 -22.60
C ILE A 496 22.59 32.90 -23.32
N LYS A 497 21.28 33.06 -23.29
CA LYS A 497 20.58 34.18 -23.98
C LYS A 497 20.91 35.53 -23.36
N ASN A 498 21.19 35.58 -22.06
CA ASN A 498 21.59 36.80 -21.37
C ASN A 498 23.01 37.23 -21.72
N PHE A 499 23.96 36.30 -21.81
CA PHE A 499 25.37 36.61 -22.09
C PHE A 499 25.68 36.80 -23.57
N TYR A 500 24.86 36.24 -24.49
CA TYR A 500 25.05 36.37 -25.93
C TYR A 500 23.89 37.13 -26.57
N LYS A 501 24.08 38.42 -26.88
CA LYS A 501 23.10 39.26 -27.52
C LYS A 501 23.24 39.22 -29.03
N LYS A 502 22.11 39.38 -29.75
CA LYS A 502 22.13 39.58 -31.21
C LYS A 502 22.95 40.82 -31.55
N VAL A 503 23.75 40.73 -32.61
CA VAL A 503 24.41 41.88 -33.20
C VAL A 503 23.31 42.70 -33.89
N THR A 504 22.97 43.88 -33.35
CA THR A 504 22.18 44.87 -34.07
C THR A 504 23.05 45.48 -35.12
N ASN A 505 22.80 45.25 -36.41
CA ASN A 505 23.38 46.09 -37.47
C ASN A 505 22.81 47.47 -37.21
N VAL A 506 23.65 48.35 -36.68
CA VAL A 506 23.39 49.77 -36.73
C VAL A 506 23.64 50.14 -38.20
N CYS A 507 22.55 50.33 -38.94
CA CYS A 507 22.62 51.00 -40.25
C CYS A 507 23.00 52.44 -40.03
#